data_14f739c75f469a8c0e9fa215ab8b2faf
#
_entry.id   14f739c75f469a8c0e9fa215ab8b2faf
#
_cell.length_a   1.000
_cell.length_b   1.000
_cell.length_c   1.000
_cell.angle_alpha   90.00
_cell.angle_beta   90.00
_cell.angle_gamma   90.00
#
_symmetry.space_group_name_H-M   'P 1'
#
loop_
_entity.id
_entity.type
_entity.pdbx_description
1 polymer ?
#
loop_
_entity_poly.entity_id
_entity_poly.type
_entity_poly.pdbx_seq_one_letter_code
_entity_poly.pdbx_strand_id
1 'polypeptide(L)'
;RQARCKRRAWVKDIARRSGVQLIEGTDFTQVERDAYNALVERRTAFTHLTSNTDAVIPVELQTQIFTLIDNTAVLYGDIHKDNFPHQFELIRHKSIKAGDAAKTDEGAAPADEEQNEFDPITLTGEEIKKTVKMSRKMAVQSINGFEQYIVNETGARLAVAANARVHAKTVDGTLGMDSGNKINCATAGTLAKADITKLLGLLYTYGNPAPKGCIIYANGNTIWNHIAMVEDANGRSYFVDEKTEDPAVEGHIFGKLVKRDDSMADGIIKAGYPDLFRGNIFDGVDVTPYVEPGTQKRCFDGYLLFDGGLVVPKAFGQLTIGTAAK
;
A
#
# COMPACT_ATOMS: atom_id res chain seq x y z
N ARG A 1 48.11 6.87 12.09
CA ARG A 1 48.59 6.02 13.21
C ARG A 1 47.77 4.75 13.36
N GLN A 2 46.43 4.82 13.43
CA GLN A 2 45.55 3.63 13.60
C GLN A 2 45.70 2.56 12.48
N ALA A 3 45.82 2.96 11.22
CA ALA A 3 46.00 2.02 10.12
C ALA A 3 47.30 1.24 10.16
N ARG A 4 48.38 1.84 10.69
CA ARG A 4 49.66 1.16 10.90
C ARG A 4 49.59 0.15 12.05
N CYS A 5 48.92 0.47 13.15
CA CYS A 5 48.71 -0.46 14.27
C CYS A 5 47.89 -1.69 13.84
N LYS A 6 46.83 -1.50 13.06
CA LYS A 6 46.03 -2.61 12.53
C LYS A 6 46.80 -3.54 11.60
N ARG A 7 47.64 -3.01 10.71
CA ARG A 7 48.50 -3.82 9.85
C ARG A 7 49.55 -4.61 10.65
N ARG A 8 50.20 -4.00 11.64
CA ARG A 8 51.17 -4.69 12.51
C ARG A 8 50.51 -5.78 13.33
N ALA A 9 49.35 -5.53 13.94
CA ALA A 9 48.60 -6.54 14.68
C ALA A 9 48.24 -7.74 13.80
N TRP A 10 47.76 -7.50 12.58
CA TRP A 10 47.42 -8.57 11.64
C TRP A 10 48.62 -9.41 11.19
N VAL A 11 49.77 -8.77 10.90
CA VAL A 11 50.99 -9.48 10.50
C VAL A 11 51.52 -10.34 11.67
N LYS A 12 51.50 -9.84 12.92
CA LYS A 12 51.87 -10.58 14.09
C LYS A 12 50.95 -11.78 14.38
N ASP A 13 49.65 -11.64 14.15
CA ASP A 13 48.70 -12.74 14.30
C ASP A 13 48.92 -13.84 13.25
N ILE A 14 49.20 -13.49 12.00
CA ILE A 14 49.55 -14.45 10.96
C ILE A 14 50.87 -15.18 11.33
N ALA A 15 51.88 -14.47 11.77
CA ALA A 15 53.15 -15.08 12.18
C ALA A 15 52.96 -16.09 13.34
N ARG A 16 52.10 -15.76 14.29
CA ARG A 16 51.76 -16.64 15.41
C ARG A 16 51.01 -17.90 14.98
N ARG A 17 50.09 -17.77 14.06
CA ARG A 17 49.30 -18.90 13.50
C ARG A 17 50.14 -19.82 12.61
N SER A 18 51.17 -19.29 11.94
CA SER A 18 52.09 -20.06 11.12
C SER A 18 53.22 -20.71 11.90
N GLY A 19 53.19 -20.68 13.24
CA GLY A 19 54.15 -21.33 14.11
C GLY A 19 55.50 -20.62 14.24
N VAL A 20 55.61 -19.38 13.75
CA VAL A 20 56.84 -18.58 13.89
C VAL A 20 56.90 -18.02 15.32
N GLN A 21 57.96 -18.36 16.06
CA GLN A 21 58.21 -17.78 17.38
C GLN A 21 58.57 -16.29 17.25
N LEU A 22 57.75 -15.43 17.88
CA LEU A 22 58.06 -14.00 17.97
C LEU A 22 59.19 -13.78 18.96
N ILE A 23 60.17 -12.99 18.58
CA ILE A 23 61.35 -12.65 19.43
C ILE A 23 60.82 -11.82 20.62
N GLU A 24 61.45 -12.06 21.79
CA GLU A 24 61.15 -11.33 23.03
C GLU A 24 61.20 -9.81 22.81
N GLY A 25 60.11 -9.09 23.17
CA GLY A 25 59.94 -7.65 22.89
C GLY A 25 59.14 -7.30 21.62
N THR A 26 58.73 -8.29 20.79
CA THR A 26 57.87 -8.10 19.63
C THR A 26 56.39 -8.46 19.90
N ASP A 27 56.05 -8.71 21.15
CA ASP A 27 54.69 -9.04 21.57
C ASP A 27 53.70 -7.85 21.33
N PHE A 28 52.46 -8.15 21.32
CA PHE A 28 51.45 -7.11 21.10
C PHE A 28 51.49 -6.03 22.17
N THR A 29 51.65 -4.79 21.76
CA THR A 29 51.40 -3.63 22.65
C THR A 29 49.92 -3.55 22.97
N GLN A 30 49.53 -2.87 24.07
CA GLN A 30 48.14 -2.72 24.46
C GLN A 30 47.29 -2.12 23.32
N VAL A 31 47.84 -1.11 22.64
CA VAL A 31 47.17 -0.45 21.49
C VAL A 31 46.99 -1.39 20.29
N GLU A 32 47.94 -2.34 20.09
CA GLU A 32 47.84 -3.36 19.04
C GLU A 32 46.80 -4.44 19.40
N ARG A 33 46.69 -4.81 20.69
CA ARG A 33 45.65 -5.73 21.19
C ARG A 33 44.25 -5.11 21.02
N ASP A 34 44.06 -3.87 21.41
CA ASP A 34 42.78 -3.18 21.28
C ASP A 34 42.39 -3.03 19.79
N ALA A 35 43.34 -2.71 18.92
CA ALA A 35 43.11 -2.64 17.48
C ALA A 35 42.83 -4.01 16.86
N TYR A 36 43.38 -5.09 17.38
CA TYR A 36 43.12 -6.47 16.96
C TYR A 36 41.71 -6.91 17.43
N ASN A 37 41.40 -6.67 18.69
CA ASN A 37 40.09 -6.99 19.24
C ASN A 37 38.96 -6.27 18.50
N ALA A 38 39.13 -4.99 18.16
CA ALA A 38 38.21 -4.25 17.35
C ALA A 38 38.05 -4.81 15.91
N LEU A 39 39.10 -5.45 15.36
CA LEU A 39 39.05 -6.15 14.08
C LEU A 39 38.35 -7.51 14.21
N VAL A 40 38.53 -8.21 15.32
CA VAL A 40 37.89 -9.51 15.61
C VAL A 40 36.40 -9.27 15.89
N GLU A 41 36.03 -8.25 16.65
CA GLU A 41 34.61 -7.86 16.87
C GLU A 41 33.93 -7.50 15.58
N ARG A 42 34.59 -6.77 14.68
CA ARG A 42 34.06 -6.53 13.33
C ARG A 42 33.89 -7.81 12.51
N ARG A 43 34.82 -8.75 12.62
CA ARG A 43 34.73 -10.05 11.93
C ARG A 43 33.63 -10.93 12.52
N THR A 44 33.47 -10.94 13.84
CA THR A 44 32.38 -11.67 14.51
C THR A 44 31.04 -11.06 14.20
N ALA A 45 30.91 -9.74 14.11
CA ALA A 45 29.69 -9.09 13.62
C ALA A 45 29.37 -9.49 12.16
N PHE A 46 30.40 -9.59 11.29
CA PHE A 46 30.19 -10.09 9.91
C PHE A 46 29.90 -11.59 9.83
N THR A 47 30.42 -12.40 10.78
CA THR A 47 30.16 -13.85 10.80
C THR A 47 28.78 -14.16 11.39
N HIS A 48 28.23 -13.33 12.26
CA HIS A 48 26.85 -13.43 12.73
C HIS A 48 25.83 -13.11 11.65
N LEU A 49 26.18 -12.30 10.65
CA LEU A 49 25.35 -12.02 9.47
C LEU A 49 25.26 -13.20 8.48
N THR A 50 26.12 -14.21 8.62
CA THR A 50 26.15 -15.40 7.73
C THR A 50 25.59 -16.67 8.37
N SER A 51 25.27 -16.68 9.65
CA SER A 51 24.67 -17.83 10.33
C SER A 51 23.29 -17.50 10.87
N ASN A 52 22.24 -17.83 10.13
CA ASN A 52 20.84 -18.01 10.60
C ASN A 52 20.24 -16.91 11.51
N THR A 53 20.78 -15.72 11.53
CA THR A 53 20.07 -14.57 12.06
C THR A 53 19.39 -13.90 10.87
N ASP A 54 18.07 -13.86 10.91
CA ASP A 54 17.25 -13.05 10.01
C ASP A 54 17.96 -11.71 9.82
N ALA A 55 18.25 -11.37 8.57
CA ALA A 55 18.82 -10.08 8.25
C ALA A 55 17.79 -9.04 8.67
N VAL A 56 17.96 -8.53 9.87
CA VAL A 56 17.09 -7.48 10.41
C VAL A 56 17.26 -6.28 9.49
N ILE A 57 16.24 -6.03 8.70
CA ILE A 57 16.17 -4.81 7.90
C ILE A 57 16.16 -3.65 8.89
N PRO A 58 17.06 -2.67 8.76
CA PRO A 58 17.00 -1.50 9.62
C PRO A 58 15.61 -0.89 9.64
N VAL A 59 15.11 -0.53 10.81
CA VAL A 59 13.77 0.08 10.99
C VAL A 59 13.58 1.28 10.06
N GLU A 60 14.64 2.00 9.77
CA GLU A 60 14.67 3.13 8.82
C GLU A 60 14.31 2.70 7.40
N LEU A 61 14.76 1.53 6.93
CA LEU A 61 14.42 1.00 5.60
C LEU A 61 12.95 0.56 5.53
N GLN A 62 12.46 -0.09 6.56
CA GLN A 62 11.03 -0.43 6.65
C GLN A 62 10.16 0.82 6.61
N THR A 63 10.50 1.84 7.38
CA THR A 63 9.78 3.12 7.39
C THR A 63 9.79 3.78 6.00
N GLN A 64 10.91 3.76 5.29
CA GLN A 64 11.01 4.30 3.93
C GLN A 64 10.11 3.55 2.95
N ILE A 65 10.04 2.22 3.04
CA ILE A 65 9.16 1.40 2.21
C ILE A 65 7.70 1.72 2.48
N PHE A 66 7.28 1.80 3.73
CA PHE A 66 5.90 2.18 4.09
C PHE A 66 5.52 3.55 3.54
N THR A 67 6.38 4.55 3.75
CA THR A 67 6.15 5.90 3.21
C THR A 67 6.05 5.89 1.68
N LEU A 68 6.87 5.10 1.00
CA LEU A 68 6.81 4.96 -0.45
C LEU A 68 5.50 4.29 -0.90
N ILE A 69 5.03 3.28 -0.18
CA ILE A 69 3.75 2.61 -0.47
C ILE A 69 2.61 3.61 -0.33
N ASP A 70 2.51 4.34 0.76
CA ASP A 70 1.44 5.31 1.00
C ASP A 70 1.45 6.44 -0.06
N ASN A 71 2.61 6.89 -0.48
CA ASN A 71 2.73 7.95 -1.50
C ASN A 71 2.45 7.48 -2.93
N THR A 72 2.67 6.22 -3.24
CA THR A 72 2.52 5.66 -4.60
C THR A 72 1.14 5.04 -4.81
N ALA A 73 0.56 4.47 -3.76
CA ALA A 73 -0.71 3.78 -3.78
C ALA A 73 -1.84 4.71 -3.33
N VAL A 74 -2.46 5.40 -4.28
CA VAL A 74 -3.38 6.52 -3.99
C VAL A 74 -4.58 6.08 -3.14
N LEU A 75 -5.34 5.08 -3.59
CA LEU A 75 -6.49 4.61 -2.83
C LEU A 75 -6.07 3.91 -1.54
N TYR A 76 -5.00 3.10 -1.57
CA TYR A 76 -4.46 2.46 -0.37
C TYR A 76 -3.98 3.50 0.67
N GLY A 77 -3.45 4.65 0.24
CA GLY A 77 -3.07 5.76 1.12
C GLY A 77 -4.28 6.41 1.82
N ASP A 78 -5.38 6.55 1.09
CA ASP A 78 -6.58 7.24 1.56
C ASP A 78 -7.50 6.41 2.47
N ILE A 79 -7.43 5.07 2.43
CA ILE A 79 -8.28 4.18 3.25
C ILE A 79 -7.87 4.17 4.72
N HIS A 80 -8.83 3.85 5.59
CA HIS A 80 -8.53 3.58 6.98
C HIS A 80 -7.85 2.21 7.15
N LYS A 81 -6.68 2.20 7.82
CA LYS A 81 -5.86 1.00 8.05
C LYS A 81 -5.74 0.71 9.53
N ASP A 82 -6.10 -0.50 9.92
CA ASP A 82 -5.88 -1.06 11.25
C ASP A 82 -4.66 -1.99 11.20
N ASN A 83 -4.04 -2.25 12.35
CA ASN A 83 -2.87 -3.13 12.46
C ASN A 83 -3.12 -4.17 13.57
N PHE A 84 -3.84 -5.22 13.23
CA PHE A 84 -4.10 -6.34 14.12
C PHE A 84 -3.45 -7.61 13.56
N PRO A 85 -2.54 -8.25 14.31
CA PRO A 85 -1.80 -9.43 13.81
C PRO A 85 -2.64 -10.71 13.75
N HIS A 86 -3.87 -10.67 14.23
CA HIS A 86 -4.78 -11.82 14.24
C HIS A 86 -5.94 -11.62 13.30
N GLN A 87 -6.62 -12.72 12.98
CA GLN A 87 -7.87 -12.68 12.23
C GLN A 87 -8.80 -11.64 12.85
N PHE A 88 -9.31 -10.75 12.03
CA PHE A 88 -10.12 -9.62 12.43
C PHE A 88 -11.53 -9.78 11.87
N GLU A 89 -12.52 -9.68 12.73
CA GLU A 89 -13.91 -9.75 12.34
C GLU A 89 -14.52 -8.35 12.42
N LEU A 90 -15.01 -7.87 11.28
CA LEU A 90 -15.68 -6.59 11.14
C LEU A 90 -17.18 -6.82 11.07
N ILE A 91 -17.94 -6.21 11.97
CA ILE A 91 -19.41 -6.28 11.94
C ILE A 91 -19.92 -5.18 11.01
N ARG A 92 -20.53 -5.57 9.90
CA ARG A 92 -21.15 -4.67 8.93
C ARG A 92 -22.66 -4.57 9.19
N HIS A 93 -23.16 -3.35 9.30
CA HIS A 93 -24.60 -3.11 9.30
C HIS A 93 -25.15 -3.18 7.86
N LYS A 94 -26.00 -4.16 7.57
CA LYS A 94 -26.46 -4.44 6.21
C LYS A 94 -27.75 -3.68 5.87
N SER A 95 -28.70 -3.74 6.76
CA SER A 95 -30.00 -3.08 6.54
C SER A 95 -30.78 -2.92 7.84
N ILE A 96 -31.72 -1.98 7.85
CA ILE A 96 -32.78 -1.85 8.83
C ILE A 96 -34.03 -2.38 8.18
N LYS A 97 -34.64 -3.44 8.72
CA LYS A 97 -35.86 -4.07 8.16
C LYS A 97 -37.13 -3.33 8.51
N ALA A 98 -37.15 -2.64 9.64
CA ALA A 98 -38.30 -1.84 10.05
C ALA A 98 -38.09 -0.36 9.64
N GLY A 99 -39.17 0.33 9.35
CA GLY A 99 -39.15 1.74 8.94
C GLY A 99 -38.68 2.67 10.10
N ASP A 100 -38.48 3.92 9.74
CA ASP A 100 -38.21 5.00 10.69
C ASP A 100 -39.36 5.15 11.70
N ALA A 101 -39.05 5.79 12.83
CA ALA A 101 -40.01 6.09 13.85
C ALA A 101 -41.23 6.82 13.25
N ALA A 102 -42.42 6.25 13.43
CA ALA A 102 -43.68 6.82 12.98
C ALA A 102 -44.41 7.53 14.12
N LYS A 103 -45.23 8.55 13.79
CA LYS A 103 -46.12 9.17 14.75
C LYS A 103 -47.16 8.13 15.18
N THR A 104 -47.23 7.83 16.47
CA THR A 104 -48.27 7.01 17.06
C THR A 104 -49.25 7.87 17.82
N ASP A 105 -50.53 7.47 17.86
CA ASP A 105 -51.51 8.13 18.65
C ASP A 105 -51.31 7.83 20.15
N GLU A 106 -51.83 8.71 21.01
CA GLU A 106 -51.73 8.61 22.45
C GLU A 106 -52.32 7.28 22.94
N GLY A 107 -51.47 6.46 23.60
CA GLY A 107 -51.86 5.15 24.13
C GLY A 107 -51.76 3.98 23.15
N ALA A 108 -51.39 4.21 21.91
CA ALA A 108 -51.12 3.15 20.94
C ALA A 108 -49.66 2.63 21.05
N ALA A 109 -49.49 1.32 20.89
CA ALA A 109 -48.17 0.74 20.75
C ALA A 109 -47.50 1.11 19.41
N PRO A 110 -46.17 1.28 19.35
CA PRO A 110 -45.50 1.46 18.06
C PRO A 110 -45.79 0.27 17.13
N ALA A 111 -45.94 0.53 15.85
CA ALA A 111 -46.40 -0.48 14.90
C ALA A 111 -45.36 -1.58 14.63
N ASP A 112 -44.07 -1.26 14.69
CA ASP A 112 -43.02 -2.17 14.34
C ASP A 112 -41.80 -2.03 15.29
N GLU A 113 -41.16 -3.16 15.65
CA GLU A 113 -39.87 -3.19 16.31
C GLU A 113 -38.77 -3.06 15.25
N GLU A 114 -37.75 -2.27 15.54
CA GLU A 114 -36.58 -2.12 14.69
C GLU A 114 -35.79 -3.45 14.63
N GLN A 115 -35.64 -4.02 13.44
CA GLN A 115 -34.82 -5.20 13.20
C GLN A 115 -33.56 -4.83 12.39
N ASN A 116 -32.43 -4.73 13.08
CA ASN A 116 -31.14 -4.50 12.46
C ASN A 116 -30.55 -5.81 11.96
N GLU A 117 -30.09 -5.84 10.70
CA GLU A 117 -29.37 -6.98 10.13
C GLU A 117 -27.89 -6.66 10.10
N PHE A 118 -27.11 -7.47 10.78
CA PHE A 118 -25.65 -7.38 10.83
C PHE A 118 -25.04 -8.55 10.06
N ASP A 119 -23.96 -8.26 9.33
CA ASP A 119 -23.23 -9.25 8.55
C ASP A 119 -21.76 -9.23 9.02
N PRO A 120 -21.26 -10.31 9.64
CA PRO A 120 -19.87 -10.39 10.05
C PRO A 120 -18.98 -10.58 8.82
N ILE A 121 -17.98 -9.72 8.68
CA ILE A 121 -16.94 -9.80 7.66
C ILE A 121 -15.66 -10.29 8.31
N THR A 122 -15.21 -11.47 7.97
CA THR A 122 -13.96 -12.01 8.45
C THR A 122 -12.83 -11.65 7.50
N LEU A 123 -11.85 -10.88 7.99
CA LEU A 123 -10.62 -10.58 7.27
C LEU A 123 -9.57 -11.63 7.64
N THR A 124 -9.11 -12.39 6.65
CA THR A 124 -8.17 -13.51 6.86
C THR A 124 -6.74 -13.19 6.45
N GLY A 125 -6.53 -12.09 5.76
CA GLY A 125 -5.22 -11.70 5.21
C GLY A 125 -4.94 -12.34 3.85
N GLU A 126 -4.50 -11.53 2.92
CA GLU A 126 -4.03 -11.96 1.60
C GLU A 126 -2.56 -11.62 1.45
N GLU A 127 -1.79 -12.59 1.01
CA GLU A 127 -0.35 -12.45 0.85
C GLU A 127 -0.01 -11.71 -0.45
N ILE A 128 0.69 -10.59 -0.33
CA ILE A 128 1.26 -9.85 -1.44
C ILE A 128 2.76 -10.05 -1.42
N LYS A 129 3.30 -10.72 -2.44
CA LYS A 129 4.73 -11.09 -2.51
C LYS A 129 5.37 -10.57 -3.79
N LYS A 130 6.62 -10.13 -3.68
CA LYS A 130 7.43 -9.75 -4.83
C LYS A 130 8.90 -10.08 -4.59
N THR A 131 9.46 -10.93 -5.47
CA THR A 131 10.88 -11.24 -5.46
C THR A 131 11.63 -10.40 -6.50
N VAL A 132 12.68 -9.72 -6.08
CA VAL A 132 13.64 -9.05 -6.96
C VAL A 132 14.97 -9.80 -6.93
N LYS A 133 15.46 -10.23 -8.10
CA LYS A 133 16.69 -11.03 -8.22
C LYS A 133 17.82 -10.22 -8.83
N MET A 134 19.00 -10.34 -8.24
CA MET A 134 20.21 -9.65 -8.67
C MET A 134 21.32 -10.65 -8.95
N SER A 135 22.08 -10.45 -10.04
CA SER A 135 23.26 -11.28 -10.32
C SER A 135 24.40 -10.97 -9.35
N ARG A 136 25.20 -12.00 -9.00
CA ARG A 136 26.37 -11.82 -8.13
C ARG A 136 27.37 -10.80 -8.68
N LYS A 137 27.55 -10.76 -9.99
CA LYS A 137 28.45 -9.79 -10.66
C LYS A 137 28.00 -8.35 -10.38
N MET A 138 26.71 -8.09 -10.51
CA MET A 138 26.12 -6.78 -10.23
C MET A 138 26.22 -6.39 -8.77
N ALA A 139 26.03 -7.36 -7.85
CA ALA A 139 26.16 -7.14 -6.42
C ALA A 139 27.57 -6.72 -5.98
N VAL A 140 28.60 -7.21 -6.66
CA VAL A 140 30.00 -6.88 -6.35
C VAL A 140 30.40 -5.51 -6.92
N GLN A 141 29.82 -5.11 -8.02
CA GLN A 141 30.19 -3.86 -8.71
C GLN A 141 29.52 -2.61 -8.16
N SER A 142 28.41 -2.73 -7.41
CA SER A 142 27.57 -1.58 -7.04
C SER A 142 27.01 -1.69 -5.61
N ILE A 143 27.89 -1.73 -4.60
CA ILE A 143 27.47 -2.09 -3.23
C ILE A 143 26.53 -1.05 -2.57
N ASN A 144 26.74 0.25 -2.71
CA ASN A 144 26.01 1.24 -1.92
C ASN A 144 24.78 1.88 -2.60
N GLY A 145 24.76 2.00 -3.91
CA GLY A 145 23.62 2.61 -4.62
C GLY A 145 22.55 1.58 -5.01
N PHE A 146 22.93 0.33 -5.11
CA PHE A 146 22.05 -0.71 -5.62
C PHE A 146 21.09 -1.29 -4.57
N GLU A 147 21.48 -1.35 -3.32
CA GLU A 147 20.59 -1.75 -2.21
C GLU A 147 19.42 -0.77 -2.09
N GLN A 148 19.69 0.53 -2.17
CA GLN A 148 18.65 1.56 -2.17
C GLN A 148 17.72 1.45 -3.39
N TYR A 149 18.27 1.15 -4.57
CA TYR A 149 17.46 0.92 -5.77
C TYR A 149 16.51 -0.28 -5.60
N ILE A 150 16.99 -1.39 -5.05
CA ILE A 150 16.15 -2.58 -4.80
C ILE A 150 15.05 -2.29 -3.79
N VAL A 151 15.36 -1.58 -2.71
CA VAL A 151 14.36 -1.17 -1.71
C VAL A 151 13.26 -0.36 -2.38
N ASN A 152 13.63 0.65 -3.16
CA ASN A 152 12.68 1.51 -3.87
C ASN A 152 11.85 0.72 -4.90
N GLU A 153 12.48 -0.15 -5.68
CA GLU A 153 11.78 -0.97 -6.68
C GLU A 153 10.82 -1.96 -6.03
N THR A 154 11.26 -2.64 -4.96
CA THR A 154 10.41 -3.58 -4.22
C THR A 154 9.24 -2.85 -3.58
N GLY A 155 9.48 -1.71 -2.93
CA GLY A 155 8.45 -0.88 -2.34
C GLY A 155 7.42 -0.39 -3.37
N ALA A 156 7.88 0.13 -4.51
CA ALA A 156 7.00 0.59 -5.58
C ALA A 156 6.12 -0.54 -6.14
N ARG A 157 6.67 -1.75 -6.31
CA ARG A 157 5.90 -2.89 -6.80
C ARG A 157 4.88 -3.41 -5.78
N LEU A 158 5.25 -3.43 -4.51
CA LEU A 158 4.31 -3.77 -3.43
C LEU A 158 3.19 -2.73 -3.33
N ALA A 159 3.51 -1.43 -3.46
CA ALA A 159 2.53 -0.35 -3.47
C ALA A 159 1.48 -0.52 -4.57
N VAL A 160 1.93 -0.73 -5.81
CA VAL A 160 1.03 -0.96 -6.95
C VAL A 160 0.15 -2.19 -6.72
N ALA A 161 0.72 -3.28 -6.20
CA ALA A 161 -0.02 -4.50 -5.92
C ALA A 161 -1.05 -4.32 -4.78
N ALA A 162 -0.68 -3.63 -3.70
CA ALA A 162 -1.58 -3.31 -2.58
C ALA A 162 -2.75 -2.43 -3.06
N ASN A 163 -2.45 -1.38 -3.84
CA ASN A 163 -3.48 -0.50 -4.40
C ASN A 163 -4.44 -1.25 -5.33
N ALA A 164 -3.91 -2.06 -6.24
CA ALA A 164 -4.72 -2.91 -7.11
C ALA A 164 -5.61 -3.87 -6.31
N ARG A 165 -5.11 -4.38 -5.17
CA ARG A 165 -5.88 -5.25 -4.29
C ARG A 165 -7.03 -4.51 -3.60
N VAL A 166 -6.80 -3.30 -3.10
CA VAL A 166 -7.87 -2.45 -2.55
C VAL A 166 -8.94 -2.18 -3.62
N HIS A 167 -8.53 -1.84 -4.85
CA HIS A 167 -9.47 -1.66 -5.95
C HIS A 167 -10.27 -2.93 -6.26
N ALA A 168 -9.66 -4.10 -6.21
CA ALA A 168 -10.36 -5.38 -6.40
C ALA A 168 -11.39 -5.60 -5.28
N LYS A 169 -11.00 -5.38 -4.03
CA LYS A 169 -11.89 -5.52 -2.86
C LYS A 169 -13.07 -4.54 -2.86
N THR A 170 -12.93 -3.34 -3.43
CA THR A 170 -14.08 -2.44 -3.59
C THR A 170 -15.13 -2.97 -4.55
N VAL A 171 -14.78 -3.90 -5.45
CA VAL A 171 -15.66 -4.49 -6.47
C VAL A 171 -16.10 -5.90 -6.12
N ASP A 172 -15.47 -6.55 -5.16
CA ASP A 172 -15.79 -7.90 -4.71
C ASP A 172 -17.26 -8.02 -4.31
N GLY A 173 -17.92 -9.09 -4.74
CA GLY A 173 -19.36 -9.29 -4.50
C GLY A 173 -19.75 -9.45 -3.03
N THR A 174 -18.82 -9.89 -2.18
CA THR A 174 -19.08 -10.15 -0.76
C THR A 174 -18.70 -8.98 0.13
N LEU A 175 -17.50 -8.44 -0.07
CA LEU A 175 -16.90 -7.39 0.76
C LEU A 175 -16.88 -6.02 0.06
N GLY A 176 -17.34 -5.96 -1.16
CA GLY A 176 -17.29 -4.79 -2.01
C GLY A 176 -18.60 -4.01 -2.09
N MET A 177 -18.66 -3.18 -3.13
CA MET A 177 -19.82 -2.33 -3.41
C MET A 177 -21.04 -3.14 -3.87
N ASP A 178 -22.22 -2.61 -3.59
CA ASP A 178 -23.48 -3.16 -4.04
C ASP A 178 -23.52 -3.26 -5.58
N SER A 179 -24.19 -4.29 -6.10
CA SER A 179 -24.34 -4.51 -7.55
C SER A 179 -25.03 -3.32 -8.25
N GLY A 180 -25.95 -2.66 -7.56
CA GLY A 180 -26.63 -1.46 -8.05
C GLY A 180 -25.73 -0.23 -8.17
N ASN A 181 -24.57 -0.23 -7.50
CA ASN A 181 -23.60 0.85 -7.58
C ASN A 181 -22.58 0.68 -8.72
N LYS A 182 -22.70 -0.41 -9.50
CA LYS A 182 -21.92 -0.65 -10.72
C LYS A 182 -22.77 -0.23 -11.92
N ILE A 183 -22.45 0.89 -12.53
CA ILE A 183 -23.23 1.46 -13.65
C ILE A 183 -22.34 1.62 -14.88
N ASN A 184 -22.98 1.64 -16.02
CA ASN A 184 -22.35 1.96 -17.31
C ASN A 184 -22.84 3.33 -17.78
N CYS A 185 -22.02 4.02 -18.57
CA CYS A 185 -22.44 5.22 -19.28
C CYS A 185 -23.65 4.93 -20.17
N ALA A 186 -24.53 5.91 -20.30
CA ALA A 186 -25.70 5.82 -21.18
C ALA A 186 -25.29 5.62 -22.64
N THR A 187 -24.19 6.24 -23.07
CA THR A 187 -23.61 6.08 -24.40
C THR A 187 -22.19 5.54 -24.25
N ALA A 188 -21.91 4.38 -24.86
CA ALA A 188 -20.59 3.79 -24.82
C ALA A 188 -19.54 4.72 -25.46
N GLY A 189 -18.41 4.88 -24.79
CA GLY A 189 -17.31 5.75 -25.23
C GLY A 189 -17.47 7.23 -24.93
N THR A 190 -18.64 7.68 -24.41
CA THR A 190 -18.89 9.10 -24.11
C THR A 190 -19.37 9.26 -22.68
N LEU A 191 -18.68 10.07 -21.91
CA LEU A 191 -19.06 10.39 -20.55
C LEU A 191 -19.93 11.66 -20.54
N ALA A 192 -21.17 11.54 -20.04
CA ALA A 192 -22.06 12.68 -19.90
C ALA A 192 -22.14 13.15 -18.43
N LYS A 193 -22.51 14.42 -18.24
CA LYS A 193 -22.81 14.98 -16.91
C LYS A 193 -23.77 14.11 -16.11
N ALA A 194 -24.83 13.60 -16.78
CA ALA A 194 -25.83 12.75 -16.15
C ALA A 194 -25.27 11.46 -15.57
N ASP A 195 -24.25 10.88 -16.18
CA ASP A 195 -23.64 9.64 -15.74
C ASP A 195 -22.88 9.85 -14.42
N ILE A 196 -22.10 10.95 -14.33
CA ILE A 196 -21.37 11.29 -13.10
C ILE A 196 -22.35 11.65 -11.98
N THR A 197 -23.36 12.45 -12.27
CA THR A 197 -24.36 12.82 -11.25
C THR A 197 -25.16 11.62 -10.77
N LYS A 198 -25.47 10.66 -11.66
CA LYS A 198 -26.09 9.39 -11.31
C LYS A 198 -25.17 8.56 -10.41
N LEU A 199 -23.87 8.45 -10.73
CA LEU A 199 -22.89 7.78 -9.90
C LEU A 199 -22.86 8.37 -8.49
N LEU A 200 -22.74 9.69 -8.38
CA LEU A 200 -22.70 10.38 -7.08
C LEU A 200 -24.03 10.23 -6.30
N GLY A 201 -25.16 10.15 -6.99
CA GLY A 201 -26.47 9.93 -6.36
C GLY A 201 -26.69 8.52 -5.82
N LEU A 202 -25.94 7.53 -6.31
CA LEU A 202 -25.97 6.15 -5.80
C LEU A 202 -25.11 5.95 -4.56
N LEU A 203 -24.19 6.88 -4.29
CA LEU A 203 -23.33 6.79 -3.13
C LEU A 203 -24.15 6.98 -1.86
N TYR A 204 -23.64 6.31 -0.84
CA TYR A 204 -24.22 6.22 0.48
C TYR A 204 -24.80 7.50 1.05
N THR A 205 -26.02 7.40 1.50
CA THR A 205 -26.79 8.42 2.19
C THR A 205 -27.34 7.89 3.53
N TYR A 206 -26.53 7.16 4.30
CA TYR A 206 -26.92 6.68 5.62
C TYR A 206 -26.80 7.83 6.62
N GLY A 207 -27.94 8.35 6.94
CA GLY A 207 -28.02 9.44 7.90
C GLY A 207 -27.70 10.81 7.29
N ASN A 208 -28.12 11.81 7.99
CA ASN A 208 -27.87 13.21 7.66
C ASN A 208 -27.01 13.80 8.78
N PRO A 209 -25.81 14.32 8.50
CA PRO A 209 -25.27 14.64 7.18
C PRO A 209 -24.54 13.46 6.50
N ALA A 210 -24.47 13.50 5.16
CA ALA A 210 -23.63 12.56 4.41
C ALA A 210 -22.17 12.63 4.85
N PRO A 211 -21.43 11.50 4.83
CA PRO A 211 -20.02 11.49 5.15
C PRO A 211 -19.24 12.53 4.33
N LYS A 212 -18.28 13.19 4.95
CA LYS A 212 -17.37 14.10 4.25
C LYS A 212 -16.30 13.29 3.51
N GLY A 213 -15.71 13.89 2.47
CA GLY A 213 -14.54 13.31 1.82
C GLY A 213 -14.85 12.33 0.69
N CYS A 214 -15.96 12.51 -0.05
CA CYS A 214 -16.16 11.79 -1.30
C CYS A 214 -15.09 12.17 -2.31
N ILE A 215 -14.36 11.18 -2.81
CA ILE A 215 -13.26 11.32 -3.76
C ILE A 215 -13.59 10.50 -5.02
N ILE A 216 -13.20 11.03 -6.17
CA ILE A 216 -13.33 10.37 -7.46
C ILE A 216 -11.95 9.89 -7.88
N TYR A 217 -11.81 8.61 -8.19
CA TYR A 217 -10.57 7.99 -8.65
C TYR A 217 -10.72 7.58 -10.11
N ALA A 218 -9.74 7.92 -10.91
CA ALA A 218 -9.62 7.45 -12.29
C ALA A 218 -8.15 7.50 -12.75
N ASN A 219 -7.81 6.77 -13.80
CA ASN A 219 -6.47 6.91 -14.36
C ASN A 219 -6.32 8.21 -15.15
N GLY A 220 -5.08 8.64 -15.40
CA GLY A 220 -4.78 9.89 -16.10
C GLY A 220 -5.43 9.99 -17.47
N ASN A 221 -5.47 8.88 -18.24
CA ASN A 221 -6.11 8.84 -19.54
C ASN A 221 -7.63 9.11 -19.45
N THR A 222 -8.30 8.48 -18.48
CA THR A 222 -9.74 8.67 -18.25
C THR A 222 -10.06 10.08 -17.76
N ILE A 223 -9.21 10.66 -16.91
CA ILE A 223 -9.42 12.03 -16.41
C ILE A 223 -9.40 13.04 -17.57
N TRP A 224 -8.32 13.02 -18.35
CA TRP A 224 -8.13 14.06 -19.38
C TRP A 224 -8.96 13.85 -20.65
N ASN A 225 -9.21 12.59 -21.07
CA ASN A 225 -9.96 12.30 -22.29
C ASN A 225 -11.48 12.19 -22.07
N HIS A 226 -11.94 12.02 -20.83
CA HIS A 226 -13.38 11.86 -20.56
C HIS A 226 -13.88 12.83 -19.50
N ILE A 227 -13.27 12.89 -18.30
CA ILE A 227 -13.78 13.73 -17.19
C ILE A 227 -13.63 15.22 -17.52
N ALA A 228 -12.46 15.63 -18.02
CA ALA A 228 -12.19 17.01 -18.39
C ALA A 228 -13.01 17.50 -19.58
N MET A 229 -13.50 16.58 -20.42
CA MET A 229 -14.33 16.88 -21.59
C MET A 229 -15.82 17.01 -21.27
N VAL A 230 -16.23 16.86 -20.00
CA VAL A 230 -17.63 17.04 -19.61
C VAL A 230 -17.94 18.53 -19.52
N GLU A 231 -18.71 19.02 -20.48
CA GLU A 231 -19.05 20.43 -20.64
C GLU A 231 -20.54 20.71 -20.40
N ASP A 232 -20.88 21.97 -20.14
CA ASP A 232 -22.23 22.44 -20.10
C ASP A 232 -22.72 22.77 -21.53
N ALA A 233 -23.99 23.18 -21.65
CA ALA A 233 -24.57 23.58 -22.94
C ALA A 233 -23.87 24.79 -23.61
N ASN A 234 -23.01 25.50 -22.88
CA ASN A 234 -22.29 26.69 -23.36
C ASN A 234 -20.80 26.36 -23.62
N GLY A 235 -20.39 25.08 -23.57
CA GLY A 235 -18.99 24.65 -23.78
C GLY A 235 -18.06 24.96 -22.61
N ARG A 236 -18.59 25.12 -21.40
CA ARG A 236 -17.76 25.29 -20.21
C ARG A 236 -17.56 23.95 -19.53
N SER A 237 -16.31 23.57 -19.29
CA SER A 237 -15.98 22.35 -18.56
C SER A 237 -16.44 22.43 -17.09
N TYR A 238 -17.02 21.34 -16.59
CA TYR A 238 -17.30 21.17 -15.17
C TYR A 238 -16.06 20.77 -14.37
N PHE A 239 -15.02 20.31 -15.04
CA PHE A 239 -13.75 19.97 -14.41
C PHE A 239 -12.92 21.26 -14.22
N VAL A 240 -12.44 21.46 -13.01
CA VAL A 240 -11.55 22.58 -12.67
C VAL A 240 -10.21 21.96 -12.30
N ASP A 241 -9.18 22.28 -13.09
CA ASP A 241 -7.79 21.92 -12.81
C ASP A 241 -7.29 22.83 -11.69
N GLU A 242 -7.03 22.25 -10.53
CA GLU A 242 -6.52 22.96 -9.37
C GLU A 242 -5.42 22.15 -8.73
N LYS A 243 -4.21 22.69 -8.71
CA LYS A 243 -3.07 22.07 -8.05
C LYS A 243 -3.19 22.24 -6.54
N THR A 244 -3.24 21.09 -5.86
CA THR A 244 -3.27 20.98 -4.42
C THR A 244 -1.89 20.52 -3.91
N GLU A 245 -1.66 20.53 -2.61
CA GLU A 245 -0.44 19.97 -2.00
C GLU A 245 -0.30 18.46 -2.23
N ASP A 246 -1.41 17.75 -2.39
CA ASP A 246 -1.42 16.32 -2.71
C ASP A 246 -1.15 16.11 -4.22
N PRO A 247 -0.03 15.48 -4.61
CA PRO A 247 0.35 15.29 -6.00
C PRO A 247 -0.60 14.36 -6.78
N ALA A 248 -1.42 13.58 -6.09
CA ALA A 248 -2.40 12.69 -6.72
C ALA A 248 -3.67 13.44 -7.15
N VAL A 249 -3.91 14.64 -6.63
CA VAL A 249 -5.09 15.46 -6.99
C VAL A 249 -4.82 16.18 -8.30
N GLU A 250 -5.66 15.90 -9.30
CA GLU A 250 -5.61 16.57 -10.62
C GLU A 250 -6.60 17.75 -10.69
N GLY A 251 -7.66 17.75 -9.88
CA GLY A 251 -8.62 18.83 -9.87
C GLY A 251 -9.94 18.45 -9.16
N HIS A 252 -10.99 19.19 -9.49
CA HIS A 252 -12.33 19.03 -8.91
C HIS A 252 -13.41 18.93 -9.98
N ILE A 253 -14.41 18.10 -9.73
CA ILE A 253 -15.64 18.07 -10.52
C ILE A 253 -16.86 17.99 -9.58
N PHE A 254 -17.85 18.83 -9.79
CA PHE A 254 -19.05 18.94 -8.92
C PHE A 254 -18.71 19.13 -7.43
N GLY A 255 -17.60 19.82 -7.12
CA GLY A 255 -17.14 20.03 -5.76
C GLY A 255 -16.55 18.77 -5.09
N LYS A 256 -16.21 17.74 -5.87
CA LYS A 256 -15.54 16.53 -5.41
C LYS A 256 -14.12 16.48 -5.95
N LEU A 257 -13.16 16.06 -5.11
CA LEU A 257 -11.78 15.86 -5.50
C LEU A 257 -11.67 14.75 -6.55
N VAL A 258 -10.86 14.97 -7.57
CA VAL A 258 -10.50 13.96 -8.57
C VAL A 258 -9.04 13.60 -8.36
N LYS A 259 -8.77 12.36 -7.97
CA LYS A 259 -7.44 11.82 -7.78
C LYS A 259 -7.07 10.90 -8.94
N ARG A 260 -5.84 11.07 -9.40
CA ARG A 260 -5.25 10.22 -10.42
C ARG A 260 -4.73 8.92 -9.78
N ASP A 261 -5.21 7.80 -10.30
CA ASP A 261 -4.74 6.47 -9.91
C ASP A 261 -4.50 5.61 -11.15
N ASP A 262 -3.25 5.55 -11.59
CA ASP A 262 -2.86 4.83 -12.81
C ASP A 262 -2.88 3.29 -12.66
N SER A 263 -3.19 2.76 -11.48
CA SER A 263 -3.47 1.32 -11.29
C SER A 263 -4.85 0.90 -11.77
N MET A 264 -5.73 1.87 -12.05
CA MET A 264 -7.07 1.62 -12.59
C MET A 264 -7.02 1.43 -14.11
N ALA A 265 -7.92 0.60 -14.63
CA ALA A 265 -8.07 0.42 -16.08
C ALA A 265 -8.71 1.66 -16.72
N ASP A 266 -8.39 1.87 -18.00
CA ASP A 266 -9.00 2.94 -18.81
C ASP A 266 -10.52 2.82 -18.86
N GLY A 267 -11.20 3.97 -18.83
CA GLY A 267 -12.64 4.02 -18.89
C GLY A 267 -13.37 3.59 -17.62
N ILE A 268 -12.66 3.39 -16.51
CA ILE A 268 -13.26 3.11 -15.20
C ILE A 268 -13.11 4.33 -14.31
N ILE A 269 -14.24 4.77 -13.75
CA ILE A 269 -14.30 5.84 -12.76
C ILE A 269 -14.88 5.23 -11.49
N LYS A 270 -14.22 5.41 -10.35
CA LYS A 270 -14.73 5.04 -9.03
C LYS A 270 -14.92 6.30 -8.20
N ALA A 271 -16.06 6.39 -7.56
CA ALA A 271 -16.34 7.44 -6.60
C ALA A 271 -16.71 6.81 -5.25
N GLY A 272 -16.28 7.39 -4.16
CA GLY A 272 -16.63 6.85 -2.86
C GLY A 272 -16.02 7.59 -1.69
N TYR A 273 -16.24 7.00 -0.53
CA TYR A 273 -15.75 7.47 0.76
C TYR A 273 -14.67 6.51 1.28
N PRO A 274 -13.37 6.84 1.15
CA PRO A 274 -12.27 5.96 1.55
C PRO A 274 -12.33 5.57 3.03
N ASP A 275 -12.76 6.47 3.91
CA ASP A 275 -12.90 6.23 5.34
C ASP A 275 -13.84 5.08 5.70
N LEU A 276 -14.78 4.74 4.80
CA LEU A 276 -15.70 3.62 4.96
C LEU A 276 -15.16 2.29 4.42
N PHE A 277 -13.94 2.29 3.92
CA PHE A 277 -13.18 1.08 3.65
C PHE A 277 -12.25 0.80 4.83
N ARG A 278 -12.36 -0.38 5.41
CA ARG A 278 -11.48 -0.83 6.49
C ARG A 278 -10.49 -1.85 5.96
N GLY A 279 -9.23 -1.49 6.00
CA GLY A 279 -8.12 -2.39 5.73
C GLY A 279 -7.45 -2.81 7.02
N ASN A 280 -6.96 -4.05 7.09
CA ASN A 280 -6.11 -4.52 8.17
C ASN A 280 -4.77 -5.00 7.63
N ILE A 281 -3.70 -4.54 8.26
CA ILE A 281 -2.35 -4.99 8.00
C ILE A 281 -2.03 -6.02 9.09
N PHE A 282 -2.00 -7.30 8.71
CA PHE A 282 -1.72 -8.41 9.64
C PHE A 282 -0.23 -8.54 9.91
N ASP A 283 0.58 -8.35 8.86
CA ASP A 283 2.02 -8.32 8.94
C ASP A 283 2.53 -7.20 8.03
N GLY A 284 3.43 -6.41 8.58
CA GLY A 284 4.00 -5.26 7.88
C GLY A 284 4.85 -5.69 6.69
N VAL A 285 5.36 -4.70 5.97
CA VAL A 285 6.29 -4.98 4.87
C VAL A 285 7.58 -5.56 5.43
N ASP A 286 7.85 -6.81 5.09
CA ASP A 286 9.15 -7.45 5.32
C ASP A 286 9.88 -7.66 4.00
N VAL A 287 11.19 -7.43 4.00
CA VAL A 287 12.05 -7.71 2.84
C VAL A 287 13.18 -8.62 3.28
N THR A 288 13.05 -9.90 2.98
CA THR A 288 14.02 -10.93 3.35
C THR A 288 15.06 -11.13 2.25
N PRO A 289 16.35 -10.82 2.49
CA PRO A 289 17.41 -11.14 1.56
C PRO A 289 17.85 -12.61 1.67
N TYR A 290 17.96 -13.31 0.54
CA TYR A 290 18.53 -14.65 0.48
C TYR A 290 19.37 -14.87 -0.78
N VAL A 291 20.15 -15.93 -0.78
CA VAL A 291 20.95 -16.34 -1.95
C VAL A 291 20.36 -17.63 -2.52
N GLU A 292 20.00 -17.56 -3.81
CA GLU A 292 19.44 -18.73 -4.53
C GLU A 292 20.53 -19.79 -4.74
N PRO A 293 20.35 -21.02 -4.21
CA PRO A 293 21.33 -22.11 -4.40
C PRO A 293 21.47 -22.46 -5.88
N GLY A 294 22.71 -22.62 -6.35
CA GLY A 294 23.01 -23.00 -7.73
C GLY A 294 23.26 -21.82 -8.68
N THR A 295 22.44 -20.77 -8.66
CA THR A 295 22.66 -19.58 -9.50
C THR A 295 23.47 -18.50 -8.80
N GLN A 296 23.63 -18.60 -7.47
CA GLN A 296 24.28 -17.62 -6.61
C GLN A 296 23.77 -16.18 -6.78
N LYS A 297 22.52 -16.03 -7.22
CA LYS A 297 21.86 -14.74 -7.29
C LYS A 297 21.44 -14.31 -5.90
N ARG A 298 21.61 -13.02 -5.60
CA ARG A 298 21.00 -12.41 -4.42
C ARG A 298 19.55 -12.09 -4.75
N CYS A 299 18.64 -12.54 -3.91
CA CYS A 299 17.21 -12.32 -4.03
C CYS A 299 16.73 -11.53 -2.83
N PHE A 300 15.76 -10.66 -3.06
CA PHE A 300 15.08 -9.88 -2.04
C PHE A 300 13.60 -10.17 -2.18
N ASP A 301 13.02 -10.81 -1.18
CA ASP A 301 11.59 -11.11 -1.15
C ASP A 301 10.87 -10.05 -0.32
N GLY A 302 10.08 -9.25 -1.00
CA GLY A 302 9.14 -8.35 -0.35
C GLY A 302 7.83 -9.08 -0.03
N TYR A 303 7.36 -8.95 1.18
CA TYR A 303 6.13 -9.55 1.70
C TYR A 303 5.26 -8.51 2.39
N LEU A 304 3.96 -8.61 2.17
CA LEU A 304 2.95 -7.82 2.87
C LEU A 304 1.71 -8.70 3.03
N LEU A 305 1.16 -8.77 4.24
CA LEU A 305 -0.10 -9.45 4.52
C LEU A 305 -1.19 -8.43 4.81
N PHE A 306 -2.08 -8.26 3.85
CA PHE A 306 -3.14 -7.24 3.89
C PHE A 306 -4.47 -7.83 3.48
N ASP A 307 -5.55 -7.37 4.10
CA ASP A 307 -6.93 -7.63 3.66
C ASP A 307 -7.82 -6.45 4.02
N GLY A 308 -8.97 -6.35 3.39
CA GLY A 308 -9.91 -5.27 3.67
C GLY A 308 -11.23 -5.42 2.95
N GLY A 309 -12.21 -4.61 3.38
CA GLY A 309 -13.53 -4.59 2.80
C GLY A 309 -14.30 -3.32 3.12
N LEU A 310 -15.41 -3.12 2.44
CA LEU A 310 -16.31 -2.00 2.68
C LEU A 310 -17.20 -2.28 3.90
N VAL A 311 -17.19 -1.37 4.86
CA VAL A 311 -18.13 -1.41 6.00
C VAL A 311 -19.56 -1.18 5.51
N VAL A 312 -19.70 -0.31 4.51
CA VAL A 312 -20.99 0.02 3.92
C VAL A 312 -20.95 -0.28 2.42
N PRO A 313 -21.79 -1.18 1.88
CA PRO A 313 -21.77 -1.58 0.47
C PRO A 313 -22.01 -0.42 -0.51
N LYS A 314 -22.70 0.61 -0.08
CA LYS A 314 -22.99 1.81 -0.89
C LYS A 314 -21.95 2.92 -0.75
N ALA A 315 -20.86 2.68 0.01
CA ALA A 315 -19.81 3.68 0.20
C ALA A 315 -19.02 3.98 -1.08
N PHE A 316 -18.96 3.03 -2.00
CA PHE A 316 -18.31 3.17 -3.30
C PHE A 316 -19.29 2.88 -4.44
N GLY A 317 -19.04 3.52 -5.57
CA GLY A 317 -19.69 3.26 -6.83
C GLY A 317 -18.69 3.23 -7.97
N GLN A 318 -18.98 2.48 -9.00
CA GLN A 318 -18.17 2.35 -10.20
C GLN A 318 -18.99 2.71 -11.43
N LEU A 319 -18.42 3.56 -12.26
CA LEU A 319 -18.92 3.90 -13.60
C LEU A 319 -17.94 3.36 -14.64
N THR A 320 -18.46 2.62 -15.60
CA THR A 320 -17.68 2.10 -16.74
C THR A 320 -18.12 2.83 -18.01
N ILE A 321 -17.18 3.46 -18.69
CA ILE A 321 -17.45 4.24 -19.90
C ILE A 321 -17.75 3.32 -21.10
N GLY A 322 -17.20 2.10 -21.11
CA GLY A 322 -17.33 1.19 -22.23
C GLY A 322 -16.52 1.63 -23.46
N THR A 323 -16.28 0.71 -24.39
CA THR A 323 -15.70 1.04 -25.70
C THR A 323 -16.81 1.36 -26.68
N ALA A 324 -16.71 2.49 -27.40
CA ALA A 324 -17.57 2.74 -28.55
C ALA A 324 -17.42 1.59 -29.54
N ALA A 325 -18.51 1.03 -30.00
CA ALA A 325 -18.48 0.07 -31.09
C ALA A 325 -17.81 0.74 -32.30
N LYS A 326 -16.71 0.15 -32.79
CA LYS A 326 -16.04 0.60 -34.03
C LYS A 326 -16.93 0.33 -35.22
#